data_ea291b272d507848bc99bcb21f030594
#
_entry.id   ea291b272d507848bc99bcb21f030594
#
_cell.length_a   1.000
_cell.length_b   1.000
_cell.length_c   1.000
_cell.angle_alpha   90.00
_cell.angle_beta   90.00
_cell.angle_gamma   90.00
#
_symmetry.space_group_name_H-M   'P 1'
#
loop_
_entity.id
_entity.type
_entity.pdbx_description
1 polymer ?
#
loop_
_entity_poly.entity_id
_entity_poly.type
_entity_poly.pdbx_seq_one_letter_code
_entity_poly.pdbx_strand_id
1 'polypeptide(L)'
;IEHSNGHVKTIEEVTCNWLFSAAGYYNYDKGYTPEFPEIENFKGQVIHPQHWPEDLDYQGKNVVIIGSGATAVTLLPAMADKTKHITMLQRTPTYVMSMPQSDPIANVLRALLPKRLAYKLTRNKNINISRLIWRLCQRFPKFARKIIHHSNKSLLPKNYPVDQHFNPPYNPWDQRLCAVPDGDLFNAISEGKASVKTDTIKCFNEEGIELASGETLKTDIVVTATGLNVQLFGGIKLNVDNKTVDLSDTVAYKGMMLSGIPNFAFAIGYTNSSWT
;
A
#
# COMPACT_ATOMS: atom_id res chain seq x y z
N ILE A 1 7.15 10.49 -28.82
CA ILE A 1 6.83 9.21 -28.17
C ILE A 1 7.82 8.18 -28.69
N GLU A 2 8.48 7.49 -27.80
CA GLU A 2 9.38 6.39 -28.15
C GLU A 2 8.61 5.07 -27.98
N HIS A 3 8.53 4.29 -29.04
CA HIS A 3 7.96 2.94 -29.03
C HIS A 3 9.11 1.92 -29.12
N SER A 4 9.10 0.91 -28.24
CA SER A 4 10.09 -0.17 -28.26
C SER A 4 9.37 -1.52 -28.38
N ASN A 5 9.60 -2.20 -29.51
CA ASN A 5 9.16 -3.59 -29.73
C ASN A 5 10.40 -4.50 -29.76
N GLY A 6 10.96 -4.77 -28.59
CA GLY A 6 12.11 -5.67 -28.43
C GLY A 6 13.42 -5.22 -29.08
N HIS A 7 13.48 -5.04 -30.38
CA HIS A 7 14.71 -4.71 -31.11
C HIS A 7 14.61 -3.43 -31.97
N VAL A 8 13.44 -2.85 -32.14
CA VAL A 8 13.25 -1.64 -32.95
C VAL A 8 12.68 -0.54 -32.06
N LYS A 9 13.43 0.57 -31.99
CA LYS A 9 12.96 1.81 -31.38
C LYS A 9 12.45 2.73 -32.47
N THR A 10 11.19 3.09 -32.40
CA THR A 10 10.60 4.09 -33.32
C THR A 10 10.23 5.32 -32.50
N ILE A 11 10.52 6.49 -33.05
CA ILE A 11 10.15 7.78 -32.46
C ILE A 11 8.97 8.33 -33.27
N GLU A 12 7.87 8.59 -32.55
CA GLU A 12 6.70 9.25 -33.13
C GLU A 12 6.63 10.67 -32.60
N GLU A 13 6.48 11.64 -33.47
CA GLU A 13 6.26 13.04 -33.15
C GLU A 13 4.77 13.36 -33.26
N VAL A 14 4.20 13.84 -32.15
CA VAL A 14 2.77 14.20 -32.06
C VAL A 14 2.67 15.64 -31.58
N THR A 15 1.98 16.50 -32.36
CA THR A 15 1.72 17.89 -31.99
C THR A 15 0.32 18.03 -31.33
N CYS A 16 0.24 18.86 -30.30
CA CYS A 16 -1.03 19.15 -29.61
C CYS A 16 -1.02 20.56 -29.03
N ASN A 17 -2.20 21.14 -28.83
CA ASN A 17 -2.35 22.43 -28.17
C ASN A 17 -2.34 22.32 -26.66
N TRP A 18 -2.61 21.12 -26.11
CA TRP A 18 -2.67 20.85 -24.69
C TRP A 18 -2.27 19.40 -24.41
N LEU A 19 -1.39 19.20 -23.44
CA LEU A 19 -0.98 17.87 -22.98
C LEU A 19 -1.60 17.57 -21.62
N PHE A 20 -2.37 16.46 -21.52
CA PHE A 20 -2.92 15.97 -20.27
C PHE A 20 -2.26 14.63 -19.91
N SER A 21 -1.41 14.61 -18.88
CA SER A 21 -0.72 13.40 -18.42
C SER A 21 -1.57 12.63 -17.42
N ALA A 22 -1.89 11.40 -17.75
CA ALA A 22 -2.55 10.43 -16.85
C ALA A 22 -1.59 9.29 -16.47
N ALA A 23 -0.28 9.47 -16.58
CA ALA A 23 0.74 8.45 -16.34
C ALA A 23 1.00 8.15 -14.86
N GLY A 24 0.32 8.84 -13.94
CA GLY A 24 0.50 8.62 -12.51
C GLY A 24 1.86 9.11 -11.97
N TYR A 25 2.29 8.52 -10.85
CA TYR A 25 3.49 8.96 -10.13
C TYR A 25 4.34 7.81 -9.59
N TYR A 26 4.18 6.62 -10.14
CA TYR A 26 5.02 5.46 -9.82
C TYR A 26 5.76 4.96 -11.06
N ASN A 27 6.94 4.41 -10.81
CA ASN A 27 7.69 3.68 -11.83
C ASN A 27 6.99 2.34 -12.11
N TYR A 28 6.71 2.07 -13.40
CA TYR A 28 6.04 0.82 -13.82
C TYR A 28 7.03 -0.32 -14.03
N ASP A 29 8.30 -0.01 -14.29
CA ASP A 29 9.30 -1.02 -14.64
C ASP A 29 9.89 -1.69 -13.41
N LYS A 30 9.97 -0.96 -12.27
CA LYS A 30 10.63 -1.47 -11.07
C LYS A 30 10.01 -0.93 -9.79
N GLY A 31 9.56 -1.84 -8.93
CA GLY A 31 9.18 -1.54 -7.55
C GLY A 31 10.39 -1.25 -6.65
N TYR A 32 10.13 -0.73 -5.48
CA TYR A 32 11.18 -0.49 -4.49
C TYR A 32 11.48 -1.77 -3.71
N THR A 33 12.66 -2.31 -3.91
CA THR A 33 13.20 -3.42 -3.11
C THR A 33 14.51 -2.94 -2.49
N PRO A 34 14.61 -2.88 -1.15
CA PRO A 34 15.89 -2.61 -0.48
C PRO A 34 16.91 -3.69 -0.83
N GLU A 35 18.18 -3.36 -0.69
CA GLU A 35 19.24 -4.37 -0.68
C GLU A 35 19.13 -5.17 0.62
N PHE A 36 18.88 -6.45 0.49
CA PHE A 36 18.88 -7.37 1.61
C PHE A 36 20.20 -8.14 1.65
N PRO A 37 20.88 -8.22 2.81
CA PRO A 37 22.15 -8.96 2.89
C PRO A 37 21.95 -10.42 2.50
N GLU A 38 22.82 -10.91 1.61
CA GLU A 38 22.90 -12.32 1.21
C GLU A 38 21.63 -12.91 0.59
N ILE A 39 20.80 -12.06 -0.05
CA ILE A 39 19.55 -12.50 -0.68
C ILE A 39 19.79 -13.56 -1.78
N GLU A 40 20.95 -13.54 -2.40
CA GLU A 40 21.39 -14.49 -3.43
C GLU A 40 21.59 -15.91 -2.89
N ASN A 41 21.76 -16.09 -1.57
CA ASN A 41 21.89 -17.40 -0.94
C ASN A 41 20.53 -18.12 -0.83
N PHE A 42 19.44 -17.38 -0.87
CA PHE A 42 18.09 -17.94 -0.73
C PHE A 42 17.73 -18.83 -1.92
N LYS A 43 17.31 -20.06 -1.65
CA LYS A 43 16.97 -21.06 -2.69
C LYS A 43 15.51 -21.02 -3.12
N GLY A 44 14.65 -20.30 -2.38
CA GLY A 44 13.25 -20.12 -2.73
C GLY A 44 13.03 -19.00 -3.75
N GLN A 45 11.78 -18.63 -3.95
CA GLN A 45 11.41 -17.56 -4.88
C GLN A 45 11.28 -16.22 -4.16
N VAL A 46 11.86 -15.17 -4.77
CA VAL A 46 11.68 -13.78 -4.31
C VAL A 46 10.85 -13.04 -5.35
N ILE A 47 9.72 -12.45 -4.94
CA ILE A 47 8.79 -11.78 -5.84
C ILE A 47 8.50 -10.36 -5.34
N HIS A 48 8.37 -9.41 -6.27
CA HIS A 48 7.80 -8.10 -5.98
C HIS A 48 6.34 -8.04 -6.47
N PRO A 49 5.36 -7.57 -5.66
CA PRO A 49 3.94 -7.60 -6.02
C PRO A 49 3.58 -6.85 -7.31
N GLN A 50 4.39 -5.89 -7.74
CA GLN A 50 4.20 -5.17 -8.99
C GLN A 50 4.39 -6.06 -10.22
N HIS A 51 5.21 -7.11 -10.10
CA HIS A 51 5.52 -8.08 -11.14
C HIS A 51 5.15 -9.48 -10.66
N TRP A 52 3.87 -9.68 -10.37
CA TRP A 52 3.36 -10.96 -9.89
C TRP A 52 3.39 -12.00 -11.00
N PRO A 53 4.09 -13.15 -10.83
CA PRO A 53 4.04 -14.22 -11.82
C PRO A 53 2.64 -14.83 -11.92
N GLU A 54 2.10 -14.95 -13.14
CA GLU A 54 0.75 -15.48 -13.35
C GLU A 54 0.62 -16.94 -12.95
N ASP A 55 1.72 -17.70 -13.07
CA ASP A 55 1.82 -19.14 -12.78
C ASP A 55 2.39 -19.45 -11.38
N LEU A 56 2.46 -18.46 -10.48
CA LEU A 56 2.99 -18.65 -9.16
C LEU A 56 2.18 -19.67 -8.35
N ASP A 57 2.77 -20.83 -8.12
CA ASP A 57 2.22 -21.82 -7.21
C ASP A 57 2.72 -21.59 -5.78
N TYR A 58 1.82 -21.16 -4.91
CA TYR A 58 2.06 -20.98 -3.47
C TYR A 58 1.23 -21.92 -2.60
N GLN A 59 0.53 -22.90 -3.21
CA GLN A 59 -0.31 -23.83 -2.48
C GLN A 59 0.54 -24.74 -1.57
N GLY A 60 0.19 -24.79 -0.29
CA GLY A 60 0.87 -25.59 0.71
C GLY A 60 2.29 -25.15 1.05
N LYS A 61 2.73 -23.97 0.57
CA LYS A 61 4.06 -23.40 0.84
C LYS A 61 4.05 -22.44 2.02
N ASN A 62 5.21 -22.30 2.66
CA ASN A 62 5.44 -21.24 3.63
C ASN A 62 5.79 -19.96 2.88
N VAL A 63 5.11 -18.86 3.21
CA VAL A 63 5.30 -17.56 2.54
C VAL A 63 5.66 -16.50 3.58
N VAL A 64 6.67 -15.69 3.30
CA VAL A 64 6.99 -14.50 4.08
C VAL A 64 6.73 -13.26 3.24
N ILE A 65 5.89 -12.35 3.75
CA ILE A 65 5.65 -11.02 3.16
C ILE A 65 6.47 -10.00 3.94
N ILE A 66 7.44 -9.38 3.29
CA ILE A 66 8.25 -8.31 3.89
C ILE A 66 7.54 -6.98 3.69
N GLY A 67 7.08 -6.38 4.79
CA GLY A 67 6.38 -5.10 4.82
C GLY A 67 5.11 -5.16 5.65
N SER A 68 4.56 -3.98 5.98
CA SER A 68 3.31 -3.81 6.74
C SER A 68 2.38 -2.75 6.13
N GLY A 69 2.63 -2.40 4.86
CA GLY A 69 1.79 -1.46 4.11
C GLY A 69 0.52 -2.10 3.55
N ALA A 70 -0.24 -1.33 2.78
CA ALA A 70 -1.51 -1.77 2.18
C ALA A 70 -1.38 -3.09 1.42
N THR A 71 -0.32 -3.27 0.64
CA THR A 71 -0.05 -4.50 -0.12
C THR A 71 0.09 -5.71 0.80
N ALA A 72 0.89 -5.61 1.87
CA ALA A 72 1.13 -6.71 2.79
C ALA A 72 -0.14 -7.14 3.53
N VAL A 73 -0.88 -6.16 4.08
CA VAL A 73 -2.11 -6.44 4.84
C VAL A 73 -3.27 -6.96 3.97
N THR A 74 -3.20 -6.75 2.64
CA THR A 74 -4.17 -7.27 1.68
C THR A 74 -3.77 -8.66 1.17
N LEU A 75 -2.49 -8.87 0.85
CA LEU A 75 -2.00 -10.16 0.36
C LEU A 75 -2.10 -11.26 1.40
N LEU A 76 -1.79 -10.95 2.67
CA LEU A 76 -1.79 -11.95 3.72
C LEU A 76 -3.11 -12.72 3.82
N PRO A 77 -4.27 -12.06 4.04
CA PRO A 77 -5.54 -12.79 4.10
C PRO A 77 -5.94 -13.43 2.77
N ALA A 78 -5.61 -12.79 1.63
CA ALA A 78 -5.93 -13.34 0.31
C ALA A 78 -5.19 -14.65 -0.01
N MET A 79 -4.03 -14.87 0.59
CA MET A 79 -3.20 -16.06 0.37
C MET A 79 -3.36 -17.11 1.48
N ALA A 80 -3.81 -16.71 2.66
CA ALA A 80 -3.77 -17.54 3.88
C ALA A 80 -4.45 -18.91 3.73
N ASP A 81 -5.55 -19.00 2.99
CA ASP A 81 -6.29 -20.26 2.80
C ASP A 81 -5.57 -21.29 1.92
N LYS A 82 -4.65 -20.83 1.07
CA LYS A 82 -3.94 -21.70 0.12
C LYS A 82 -2.51 -22.02 0.57
N THR A 83 -1.91 -21.16 1.38
CA THR A 83 -0.55 -21.38 1.90
C THR A 83 -0.55 -22.40 3.03
N LYS A 84 0.58 -23.03 3.28
CA LYS A 84 0.78 -23.81 4.51
C LYS A 84 0.80 -22.90 5.74
N HIS A 85 1.52 -21.80 5.64
CA HIS A 85 1.55 -20.71 6.61
C HIS A 85 2.07 -19.45 5.95
N ILE A 86 1.52 -18.29 6.35
CA ILE A 86 1.98 -17.01 5.82
C ILE A 86 2.39 -16.08 6.96
N THR A 87 3.58 -15.48 6.85
CA THR A 87 4.12 -14.59 7.87
C THR A 87 4.32 -13.20 7.32
N MET A 88 3.72 -12.18 7.93
CA MET A 88 4.04 -10.79 7.66
C MET A 88 5.23 -10.36 8.51
N LEU A 89 6.36 -10.08 7.88
CA LEU A 89 7.56 -9.57 8.53
C LEU A 89 7.63 -8.06 8.40
N GLN A 90 7.64 -7.37 9.51
CA GLN A 90 7.69 -5.90 9.57
C GLN A 90 8.82 -5.43 10.47
N ARG A 91 9.49 -4.36 10.07
CA ARG A 91 10.50 -3.69 10.91
C ARG A 91 9.86 -2.84 12.01
N THR A 92 8.77 -2.18 11.68
CA THR A 92 8.00 -1.30 12.57
C THR A 92 6.52 -1.54 12.34
N PRO A 93 5.70 -1.65 13.40
CA PRO A 93 4.26 -1.80 13.26
C PRO A 93 3.61 -0.65 12.48
N THR A 94 2.50 -0.95 11.84
CA THR A 94 1.62 0.02 11.17
C THR A 94 0.25 -0.02 11.83
N TYR A 95 -0.47 1.11 11.85
CA TYR A 95 -1.88 1.10 12.26
C TYR A 95 -2.70 0.31 11.25
N VAL A 96 -3.41 -0.69 11.74
CA VAL A 96 -4.37 -1.46 10.96
C VAL A 96 -5.72 -1.37 11.66
N MET A 97 -6.77 -1.07 10.89
CA MET A 97 -8.14 -0.98 11.38
C MET A 97 -9.04 -1.91 10.59
N SER A 98 -9.88 -2.67 11.29
CA SER A 98 -10.99 -3.37 10.65
C SER A 98 -12.07 -2.37 10.26
N MET A 99 -12.48 -2.43 9.01
CA MET A 99 -13.56 -1.61 8.45
C MET A 99 -14.59 -2.52 7.79
N PRO A 100 -15.91 -2.26 7.94
CA PRO A 100 -16.91 -3.08 7.27
C PRO A 100 -16.79 -2.92 5.75
N GLN A 101 -16.76 -4.04 5.03
CA GLN A 101 -16.73 -4.09 3.57
C GLN A 101 -18.01 -3.49 2.96
N SER A 102 -19.13 -3.67 3.65
CA SER A 102 -20.43 -3.15 3.22
C SER A 102 -20.87 -2.00 4.12
N ASP A 103 -21.40 -0.93 3.53
CA ASP A 103 -21.99 0.19 4.24
C ASP A 103 -23.50 -0.02 4.40
N PRO A 104 -24.00 -0.45 5.60
CA PRO A 104 -25.43 -0.72 5.80
C PRO A 104 -26.32 0.52 5.55
N ILE A 105 -25.84 1.72 5.91
CA ILE A 105 -26.59 2.95 5.68
C ILE A 105 -26.70 3.23 4.19
N ALA A 106 -25.63 3.03 3.43
CA ALA A 106 -25.67 3.18 1.97
C ALA A 106 -26.64 2.18 1.32
N ASN A 107 -26.70 0.95 1.83
CA ASN A 107 -27.63 -0.06 1.33
C ASN A 107 -29.09 0.33 1.57
N VAL A 108 -29.41 0.82 2.76
CA VAL A 108 -30.75 1.34 3.07
C VAL A 108 -31.10 2.54 2.20
N LEU A 109 -30.17 3.49 2.04
CA LEU A 109 -30.41 4.66 1.18
C LEU A 109 -30.63 4.26 -0.28
N ARG A 110 -29.91 3.26 -0.80
CA ARG A 110 -30.09 2.75 -2.18
C ARG A 110 -31.43 2.02 -2.36
N ALA A 111 -31.92 1.38 -1.32
CA ALA A 111 -33.22 0.68 -1.37
C ALA A 111 -34.41 1.64 -1.33
N LEU A 112 -34.28 2.77 -0.62
CA LEU A 112 -35.39 3.68 -0.36
C LEU A 112 -35.43 4.92 -1.26
N LEU A 113 -34.30 5.32 -1.87
CA LEU A 113 -34.16 6.58 -2.58
C LEU A 113 -33.71 6.38 -4.03
N PRO A 114 -34.03 7.36 -4.92
CA PRO A 114 -33.48 7.40 -6.27
C PRO A 114 -31.94 7.37 -6.25
N LYS A 115 -31.33 6.68 -7.21
CA LYS A 115 -29.87 6.42 -7.28
C LYS A 115 -29.00 7.67 -7.05
N ARG A 116 -29.37 8.80 -7.69
CA ARG A 116 -28.62 10.07 -7.57
C ARG A 116 -28.65 10.63 -6.15
N LEU A 117 -29.82 10.57 -5.48
CA LEU A 117 -29.98 11.08 -4.11
C LEU A 117 -29.27 10.16 -3.11
N ALA A 118 -29.47 8.85 -3.23
CA ALA A 118 -28.76 7.87 -2.41
C ALA A 118 -27.24 8.04 -2.50
N TYR A 119 -26.69 8.19 -3.72
CA TYR A 119 -25.26 8.45 -3.93
C TYR A 119 -24.81 9.75 -3.25
N LYS A 120 -25.54 10.88 -3.45
CA LYS A 120 -25.18 12.18 -2.87
C LYS A 120 -25.17 12.12 -1.33
N LEU A 121 -26.16 11.50 -0.72
CA LEU A 121 -26.25 11.38 0.74
C LEU A 121 -25.16 10.46 1.30
N THR A 122 -24.95 9.30 0.67
CA THR A 122 -23.87 8.37 1.08
C THR A 122 -22.50 9.05 0.97
N ARG A 123 -22.22 9.71 -0.14
CA ARG A 123 -20.96 10.43 -0.34
C ARG A 123 -20.75 11.52 0.70
N ASN A 124 -21.74 12.36 0.94
CA ASN A 124 -21.65 13.42 1.95
C ASN A 124 -21.46 12.86 3.36
N LYS A 125 -22.18 11.79 3.71
CA LYS A 125 -21.99 11.07 4.98
C LYS A 125 -20.54 10.59 5.12
N ASN A 126 -20.01 9.91 4.11
CA ASN A 126 -18.66 9.34 4.16
C ASN A 126 -17.59 10.44 4.25
N ILE A 127 -17.71 11.53 3.50
CA ILE A 127 -16.82 12.70 3.59
C ILE A 127 -16.82 13.27 5.01
N ASN A 128 -17.99 13.48 5.59
CA ASN A 128 -18.10 14.09 6.92
C ASN A 128 -17.59 13.16 8.02
N ILE A 129 -17.86 11.85 7.93
CA ILE A 129 -17.33 10.84 8.87
C ILE A 129 -15.80 10.80 8.77
N SER A 130 -15.24 10.70 7.56
CA SER A 130 -13.77 10.68 7.36
C SER A 130 -13.10 11.94 7.92
N ARG A 131 -13.69 13.11 7.68
CA ARG A 131 -13.22 14.39 8.25
C ARG A 131 -13.29 14.42 9.77
N LEU A 132 -14.38 13.88 10.34
CA LEU A 132 -14.55 13.83 11.79
C LEU A 132 -13.52 12.90 12.42
N ILE A 133 -13.34 11.70 11.88
CA ILE A 133 -12.34 10.74 12.35
C ILE A 133 -10.95 11.35 12.29
N TRP A 134 -10.59 11.98 11.17
CA TRP A 134 -9.31 12.66 11.03
C TRP A 134 -9.12 13.75 12.09
N ARG A 135 -10.11 14.65 12.27
CA ARG A 135 -10.06 15.71 13.30
C ARG A 135 -9.91 15.15 14.71
N LEU A 136 -10.61 14.07 15.02
CA LEU A 136 -10.53 13.42 16.33
C LEU A 136 -9.15 12.80 16.54
N CYS A 137 -8.58 12.14 15.53
CA CYS A 137 -7.23 11.61 15.59
C CYS A 137 -6.18 12.71 15.79
N GLN A 138 -6.32 13.85 15.11
CA GLN A 138 -5.40 14.98 15.26
C GLN A 138 -5.56 15.69 16.62
N ARG A 139 -6.78 15.86 17.11
CA ARG A 139 -7.05 16.58 18.36
C ARG A 139 -6.79 15.74 19.61
N PHE A 140 -7.04 14.42 19.52
CA PHE A 140 -6.94 13.48 20.62
C PHE A 140 -6.16 12.21 20.24
N PRO A 141 -4.89 12.33 19.82
CA PRO A 141 -4.15 11.20 19.24
C PRO A 141 -3.97 10.04 20.22
N LYS A 142 -3.74 10.33 21.51
CA LYS A 142 -3.59 9.30 22.55
C LYS A 142 -4.88 8.49 22.75
N PHE A 143 -6.04 9.14 22.64
CA PHE A 143 -7.34 8.48 22.76
C PHE A 143 -7.64 7.64 21.53
N ALA A 144 -7.40 8.18 20.32
CA ALA A 144 -7.54 7.45 19.08
C ALA A 144 -6.65 6.19 19.05
N ARG A 145 -5.40 6.31 19.48
CA ARG A 145 -4.48 5.18 19.64
C ARG A 145 -5.04 4.08 20.55
N LYS A 146 -5.60 4.47 21.71
CA LYS A 146 -6.21 3.50 22.63
C LYS A 146 -7.41 2.78 22.03
N ILE A 147 -8.25 3.48 21.26
CA ILE A 147 -9.40 2.88 20.56
C ILE A 147 -8.93 1.86 19.54
N ILE A 148 -7.99 2.23 18.66
CA ILE A 148 -7.46 1.34 17.62
C ILE A 148 -6.82 0.11 18.28
N HIS A 149 -5.99 0.31 19.29
CA HIS A 149 -5.34 -0.77 20.03
C HIS A 149 -6.36 -1.72 20.69
N HIS A 150 -7.38 -1.17 21.34
CA HIS A 150 -8.44 -1.97 21.97
C HIS A 150 -9.24 -2.75 20.92
N SER A 151 -9.58 -2.14 19.80
CA SER A 151 -10.23 -2.81 18.68
C SER A 151 -9.40 -3.99 18.16
N ASN A 152 -8.10 -3.78 17.90
CA ASN A 152 -7.23 -4.86 17.44
C ASN A 152 -7.10 -5.99 18.46
N LYS A 153 -7.01 -5.64 19.76
CA LYS A 153 -6.96 -6.61 20.84
C LYS A 153 -8.24 -7.47 20.93
N SER A 154 -9.39 -6.90 20.61
CA SER A 154 -10.67 -7.65 20.62
C SER A 154 -10.83 -8.60 19.44
N LEU A 155 -10.10 -8.38 18.35
CA LEU A 155 -10.13 -9.21 17.13
C LEU A 155 -9.06 -10.32 17.13
N LEU A 156 -8.17 -10.32 18.09
CA LEU A 156 -7.05 -11.27 18.19
C LEU A 156 -7.20 -12.19 19.43
N PRO A 157 -6.54 -13.34 19.44
CA PRO A 157 -6.51 -14.23 20.60
C PRO A 157 -6.03 -13.50 21.87
N LYS A 158 -6.55 -13.90 23.04
CA LYS A 158 -6.29 -13.21 24.33
C LYS A 158 -4.81 -13.02 24.66
N ASN A 159 -3.97 -13.96 24.26
CA ASN A 159 -2.52 -13.95 24.54
C ASN A 159 -1.68 -13.42 23.37
N TYR A 160 -2.30 -12.86 22.33
CA TYR A 160 -1.56 -12.33 21.19
C TYR A 160 -0.80 -11.05 21.57
N PRO A 161 0.48 -10.88 21.19
CA PRO A 161 1.30 -9.74 21.57
C PRO A 161 0.98 -8.47 20.74
N VAL A 162 -0.22 -7.92 20.95
CA VAL A 162 -0.75 -6.77 20.21
C VAL A 162 0.16 -5.54 20.33
N ASP A 163 0.75 -5.33 21.50
CA ASP A 163 1.66 -4.20 21.74
C ASP A 163 2.92 -4.27 20.89
N GLN A 164 3.41 -5.47 20.59
CA GLN A 164 4.58 -5.67 19.75
C GLN A 164 4.27 -5.50 18.26
N HIS A 165 3.10 -5.98 17.81
CA HIS A 165 2.83 -6.12 16.38
C HIS A 165 1.89 -5.06 15.80
N PHE A 166 1.04 -4.42 16.64
CA PHE A 166 0.00 -3.49 16.20
C PHE A 166 -0.03 -2.17 16.99
N ASN A 167 1.07 -1.80 17.64
CA ASN A 167 1.18 -0.57 18.40
C ASN A 167 2.33 0.31 17.88
N PRO A 168 2.13 1.05 16.77
CA PRO A 168 3.17 1.87 16.15
C PRO A 168 3.68 2.97 17.09
N PRO A 169 4.95 3.41 16.94
CA PRO A 169 5.54 4.48 17.77
C PRO A 169 5.06 5.90 17.40
N TYR A 170 4.27 6.05 16.33
CA TYR A 170 3.75 7.34 15.85
C TYR A 170 2.24 7.46 16.12
N ASN A 171 1.67 8.65 15.96
CA ASN A 171 0.23 8.85 16.15
C ASN A 171 -0.58 8.44 14.92
N PRO A 172 -1.87 8.11 15.09
CA PRO A 172 -2.76 7.86 13.96
C PRO A 172 -2.75 9.03 12.98
N TRP A 173 -2.58 8.77 11.68
CA TRP A 173 -2.47 9.72 10.58
C TRP A 173 -1.16 10.52 10.47
N ASP A 174 -0.19 10.38 11.38
CA ASP A 174 1.16 10.93 11.16
C ASP A 174 1.87 10.16 10.03
N GLN A 175 1.52 8.88 9.89
CA GLN A 175 1.94 8.01 8.80
C GLN A 175 0.73 7.21 8.31
N ARG A 176 0.95 6.04 7.69
CA ARG A 176 -0.11 5.20 7.15
C ARG A 176 -1.02 4.65 8.25
N LEU A 177 -2.29 4.57 7.91
CA LEU A 177 -3.30 3.80 8.60
C LEU A 177 -3.93 2.88 7.55
N CYS A 178 -3.75 1.58 7.68
CA CYS A 178 -4.28 0.59 6.77
C CYS A 178 -5.67 0.14 7.22
N ALA A 179 -6.60 0.04 6.28
CA ALA A 179 -7.92 -0.52 6.51
C ALA A 179 -7.96 -1.95 5.95
N VAL A 180 -8.51 -2.89 6.72
CA VAL A 180 -8.75 -4.27 6.29
C VAL A 180 -10.24 -4.57 6.34
N PRO A 181 -10.82 -5.18 5.27
CA PRO A 181 -12.25 -5.43 5.21
C PRO A 181 -12.65 -6.52 6.20
N ASP A 182 -13.69 -6.25 6.99
CA ASP A 182 -14.29 -7.18 7.94
C ASP A 182 -13.29 -7.90 8.88
N GLY A 183 -12.09 -7.31 9.06
CA GLY A 183 -11.03 -7.85 9.91
C GLY A 183 -10.35 -9.11 9.38
N ASP A 184 -10.36 -9.33 8.07
CA ASP A 184 -9.83 -10.52 7.41
C ASP A 184 -8.39 -10.87 7.82
N LEU A 185 -7.50 -9.87 7.94
CA LEU A 185 -6.15 -10.04 8.46
C LEU A 185 -6.15 -10.67 9.88
N PHE A 186 -6.99 -10.14 10.76
CA PHE A 186 -7.08 -10.60 12.14
C PHE A 186 -7.70 -11.99 12.23
N ASN A 187 -8.66 -12.29 11.35
CA ASN A 187 -9.27 -13.61 11.25
C ASN A 187 -8.22 -14.66 10.82
N ALA A 188 -7.42 -14.38 9.79
CA ALA A 188 -6.37 -15.28 9.33
C ALA A 188 -5.33 -15.58 10.44
N ILE A 189 -4.99 -14.57 11.25
CA ILE A 189 -4.10 -14.73 12.40
C ILE A 189 -4.78 -15.57 13.50
N SER A 190 -6.04 -15.30 13.81
CA SER A 190 -6.79 -16.01 14.86
C SER A 190 -7.05 -17.47 14.51
N GLU A 191 -7.17 -17.79 13.23
CA GLU A 191 -7.29 -19.15 12.70
C GLU A 191 -5.95 -19.91 12.65
N GLY A 192 -4.84 -19.25 13.00
CA GLY A 192 -3.50 -19.85 12.97
C GLY A 192 -2.90 -20.01 11.58
N LYS A 193 -3.57 -19.54 10.53
CA LYS A 193 -3.09 -19.59 9.14
C LYS A 193 -1.99 -18.56 8.86
N ALA A 194 -1.98 -17.49 9.64
CA ALA A 194 -1.04 -16.38 9.47
C ALA A 194 -0.40 -15.96 10.78
N SER A 195 0.77 -15.32 10.68
CA SER A 195 1.46 -14.71 11.81
C SER A 195 2.09 -13.36 11.43
N VAL A 196 2.41 -12.56 12.45
CA VAL A 196 3.16 -11.32 12.27
C VAL A 196 4.45 -11.42 13.08
N LYS A 197 5.56 -11.02 12.46
CA LYS A 197 6.85 -10.86 13.13
C LYS A 197 7.29 -9.41 13.01
N THR A 198 7.69 -8.84 14.13
CA THR A 198 8.23 -7.47 14.19
C THR A 198 9.68 -7.57 14.58
N ASP A 199 10.54 -7.52 13.57
CA ASP A 199 12.00 -7.61 13.73
C ASP A 199 12.71 -7.06 12.48
N THR A 200 14.04 -6.95 12.57
CA THR A 200 14.90 -6.51 11.49
C THR A 200 15.53 -7.73 10.81
N ILE A 201 15.63 -7.70 9.50
CA ILE A 201 16.34 -8.73 8.72
C ILE A 201 17.82 -8.56 8.95
N LYS A 202 18.51 -9.63 9.38
CA LYS A 202 19.95 -9.69 9.50
C LYS A 202 20.58 -10.11 8.17
N CYS A 203 20.18 -11.24 7.62
CA CYS A 203 20.59 -11.73 6.32
C CYS A 203 19.61 -12.79 5.79
N PHE A 204 19.80 -13.19 4.55
CA PHE A 204 19.15 -14.37 3.98
C PHE A 204 20.08 -15.57 4.04
N ASN A 205 19.51 -16.75 4.16
CA ASN A 205 20.21 -18.04 4.04
C ASN A 205 19.46 -18.96 3.08
N GLU A 206 19.95 -20.18 2.87
CA GLU A 206 19.34 -21.11 1.91
C GLU A 206 17.88 -21.46 2.24
N GLU A 207 17.50 -21.49 3.52
CA GLU A 207 16.17 -21.92 3.99
C GLU A 207 15.19 -20.75 4.23
N GLY A 208 15.66 -19.50 4.27
CA GLY A 208 14.79 -18.36 4.57
C GLY A 208 15.50 -17.10 5.06
N ILE A 209 14.92 -16.44 6.07
CA ILE A 209 15.35 -15.14 6.55
C ILE A 209 15.81 -15.25 8.00
N GLU A 210 17.07 -14.91 8.26
CA GLU A 210 17.60 -14.76 9.61
C GLU A 210 17.28 -13.35 10.14
N LEU A 211 16.67 -13.28 11.31
CA LEU A 211 16.29 -12.05 11.97
C LEU A 211 17.39 -11.60 12.96
N ALA A 212 17.38 -10.32 13.32
CA ALA A 212 18.31 -9.75 14.29
C ALA A 212 18.19 -10.40 15.69
N SER A 213 17.00 -10.91 16.04
CA SER A 213 16.78 -11.72 17.25
C SER A 213 17.47 -13.07 17.24
N GLY A 214 18.01 -13.54 16.10
CA GLY A 214 18.57 -14.87 15.91
C GLY A 214 17.55 -15.93 15.48
N GLU A 215 16.26 -15.58 15.37
CA GLU A 215 15.24 -16.47 14.81
C GLU A 215 15.40 -16.59 13.29
N THR A 216 15.21 -17.77 12.72
CA THR A 216 15.15 -17.98 11.27
C THR A 216 13.72 -18.27 10.84
N LEU A 217 13.20 -17.44 9.95
CA LEU A 217 11.91 -17.66 9.28
C LEU A 217 12.13 -18.55 8.06
N LYS A 218 11.86 -19.86 8.21
CA LYS A 218 11.91 -20.80 7.09
C LYS A 218 10.76 -20.52 6.14
N THR A 219 11.08 -20.37 4.86
CA THR A 219 10.09 -20.00 3.85
C THR A 219 10.46 -20.53 2.47
N ASP A 220 9.47 -20.78 1.65
CA ASP A 220 9.62 -21.21 0.26
C ASP A 220 9.54 -20.02 -0.69
N ILE A 221 8.75 -18.98 -0.30
CA ILE A 221 8.50 -17.79 -1.11
C ILE A 221 8.63 -16.55 -0.24
N VAL A 222 9.34 -15.56 -0.73
CA VAL A 222 9.42 -14.21 -0.15
C VAL A 222 8.76 -13.21 -1.06
N VAL A 223 7.80 -12.46 -0.52
CA VAL A 223 7.12 -11.37 -1.22
C VAL A 223 7.62 -10.03 -0.68
N THR A 224 8.31 -9.26 -1.49
CA THR A 224 8.87 -7.95 -1.10
C THR A 224 7.83 -6.84 -1.25
N ALA A 225 6.89 -6.75 -0.30
CA ALA A 225 5.87 -5.71 -0.26
C ALA A 225 6.43 -4.39 0.33
N THR A 226 7.61 -3.99 -0.14
CA THR A 226 8.44 -2.92 0.43
C THR A 226 8.19 -1.54 -0.18
N GLY A 227 7.27 -1.45 -1.14
CA GLY A 227 6.81 -0.21 -1.73
C GLY A 227 7.11 -0.05 -3.21
N LEU A 228 6.90 1.15 -3.71
CA LEU A 228 7.05 1.52 -5.11
C LEU A 228 8.02 2.69 -5.25
N ASN A 229 8.72 2.76 -6.39
CA ASN A 229 9.55 3.91 -6.74
C ASN A 229 8.67 5.04 -7.27
N VAL A 230 8.87 6.25 -6.77
CA VAL A 230 8.18 7.44 -7.27
C VAL A 230 8.82 7.88 -8.58
N GLN A 231 8.00 8.03 -9.61
CA GLN A 231 8.39 8.57 -10.91
C GLN A 231 7.23 9.34 -11.50
N LEU A 232 7.29 10.67 -11.40
CA LEU A 232 6.23 11.53 -11.88
C LEU A 232 6.07 11.42 -13.40
N PHE A 233 4.83 11.42 -13.85
CA PHE A 233 4.44 11.48 -15.26
C PHE A 233 5.05 10.37 -16.15
N GLY A 234 5.32 9.19 -15.58
CA GLY A 234 5.95 8.10 -16.33
C GLY A 234 7.40 8.38 -16.76
N GLY A 235 8.06 9.37 -16.13
CA GLY A 235 9.45 9.72 -16.43
C GLY A 235 9.62 10.58 -17.68
N ILE A 236 8.56 11.23 -18.20
CA ILE A 236 8.68 12.16 -19.33
C ILE A 236 9.59 13.33 -18.98
N LYS A 237 10.38 13.77 -19.96
CA LYS A 237 11.21 14.98 -19.85
C LYS A 237 10.44 16.17 -20.38
N LEU A 238 10.27 17.19 -19.57
CA LEU A 238 9.58 18.42 -19.94
C LEU A 238 10.59 19.49 -20.34
N ASN A 239 10.37 20.12 -21.50
CA ASN A 239 11.13 21.26 -21.94
C ASN A 239 10.18 22.41 -22.28
N VAL A 240 10.50 23.61 -21.80
CA VAL A 240 9.77 24.85 -22.10
C VAL A 240 10.78 25.83 -22.70
N ASP A 241 10.49 26.36 -23.90
CA ASP A 241 11.37 27.28 -24.61
C ASP A 241 12.82 26.76 -24.72
N ASN A 242 12.99 25.48 -25.07
CA ASN A 242 14.27 24.77 -25.20
C ASN A 242 15.06 24.63 -23.88
N LYS A 243 14.43 24.85 -22.71
CA LYS A 243 15.05 24.64 -21.42
C LYS A 243 14.39 23.44 -20.73
N THR A 244 15.22 22.53 -20.25
CA THR A 244 14.72 21.39 -19.44
C THR A 244 14.16 21.91 -18.13
N VAL A 245 12.98 21.47 -17.78
CA VAL A 245 12.32 21.81 -16.51
C VAL A 245 12.80 20.87 -15.42
N ASP A 246 13.30 21.42 -14.31
CA ASP A 246 13.46 20.69 -13.07
C ASP A 246 12.14 20.74 -12.29
N LEU A 247 11.56 19.57 -12.04
CA LEU A 247 10.28 19.47 -11.32
C LEU A 247 10.38 19.94 -9.88
N SER A 248 11.59 19.91 -9.28
CA SER A 248 11.81 20.41 -7.91
C SER A 248 11.63 21.91 -7.79
N ASP A 249 11.81 22.65 -8.88
CA ASP A 249 11.64 24.11 -8.95
C ASP A 249 10.18 24.53 -9.23
N THR A 250 9.28 23.57 -9.36
CA THR A 250 7.88 23.83 -9.70
C THR A 250 6.95 23.77 -8.51
N VAL A 251 5.85 24.51 -8.55
CA VAL A 251 4.76 24.47 -7.58
C VAL A 251 3.51 23.90 -8.24
N ALA A 252 2.91 22.90 -7.59
CA ALA A 252 1.67 22.31 -8.09
C ALA A 252 0.45 23.20 -7.75
N TYR A 253 -0.31 23.57 -8.79
CA TYR A 253 -1.57 24.28 -8.65
C TYR A 253 -2.73 23.29 -8.64
N LYS A 254 -3.50 23.28 -7.56
CA LYS A 254 -4.66 22.38 -7.34
C LYS A 254 -4.36 20.89 -7.58
N GLY A 255 -3.10 20.46 -7.46
CA GLY A 255 -2.68 19.07 -7.69
C GLY A 255 -2.86 18.59 -9.13
N MET A 256 -2.91 19.50 -10.11
CA MET A 256 -3.17 19.16 -11.51
C MET A 256 -2.38 19.96 -12.54
N MET A 257 -1.70 21.02 -12.15
CA MET A 257 -0.89 21.86 -13.05
C MET A 257 0.40 22.24 -12.34
N LEU A 258 1.44 22.59 -13.11
CA LEU A 258 2.74 23.03 -12.58
C LEU A 258 3.02 24.49 -12.99
N SER A 259 3.63 25.25 -12.08
CA SER A 259 4.09 26.60 -12.38
C SER A 259 5.16 26.58 -13.47
N GLY A 260 5.11 27.57 -14.36
CA GLY A 260 6.09 27.72 -15.44
C GLY A 260 5.95 26.72 -16.61
N ILE A 261 4.96 25.83 -16.59
CA ILE A 261 4.71 24.86 -17.66
C ILE A 261 3.33 25.12 -18.27
N PRO A 262 3.28 25.88 -19.39
CA PRO A 262 2.01 26.17 -20.04
C PRO A 262 1.46 24.94 -20.75
N ASN A 263 0.14 24.90 -20.94
CA ASN A 263 -0.57 23.88 -21.71
C ASN A 263 -0.34 22.44 -21.27
N PHE A 264 -0.02 22.25 -19.96
CA PHE A 264 0.22 20.96 -19.35
C PHE A 264 -0.65 20.77 -18.11
N ALA A 265 -1.31 19.65 -18.01
CA ALA A 265 -2.02 19.24 -16.80
C ALA A 265 -1.81 17.74 -16.54
N PHE A 266 -2.08 17.31 -15.31
CA PHE A 266 -1.89 15.93 -14.90
C PHE A 266 -2.98 15.44 -13.94
N ALA A 267 -3.23 14.12 -13.94
CA ALA A 267 -4.22 13.46 -13.12
C ALA A 267 -3.56 12.75 -11.90
N ILE A 268 -3.02 13.52 -10.96
CA ILE A 268 -2.46 12.97 -9.71
C ILE A 268 -3.30 13.43 -8.51
N GLY A 269 -3.69 14.70 -8.47
CA GLY A 269 -4.36 15.31 -7.33
C GLY A 269 -3.41 15.56 -6.17
N TYR A 270 -3.95 15.62 -4.96
CA TYR A 270 -3.18 15.79 -3.73
C TYR A 270 -2.83 14.42 -3.13
N THR A 271 -1.55 14.14 -2.97
CA THR A 271 -1.04 12.85 -2.49
C THR A 271 -1.43 12.48 -1.06
N ASN A 272 -1.78 13.49 -0.25
CA ASN A 272 -2.20 13.32 1.15
C ASN A 272 -3.69 13.59 1.37
N SER A 273 -4.51 13.56 0.34
CA SER A 273 -5.93 13.79 0.48
C SER A 273 -6.69 12.51 0.81
N SER A 274 -7.91 12.70 1.34
CA SER A 274 -8.81 11.62 1.71
C SER A 274 -9.29 10.82 0.48
N TRP A 275 -9.56 9.56 0.66
CA TRP A 275 -10.06 8.59 -0.32
C TRP A 275 -11.55 8.75 -0.68
N THR A 276 -12.13 9.90 -0.53
CA THR A 276 -13.56 10.12 -0.78
C THR A 276 -13.87 10.73 -2.13
#